data_b2e860fdfe51b891b34aae6f2230156e
#
_entry.id   b2e860fdfe51b891b34aae6f2230156e
#
_cell.length_a   1.000
_cell.length_b   1.000
_cell.length_c   1.000
_cell.angle_alpha   90.00
_cell.angle_beta   90.00
_cell.angle_gamma   90.00
#
_symmetry.space_group_name_H-M   'P 1'
#
loop_
_entity.id
_entity.type
_entity.pdbx_description
1 polymer ?
#
loop_
_entity_poly.entity_id
_entity_poly.type
_entity_poly.pdbx_seq_one_letter_code
_entity_poly.pdbx_strand_id
1 'polypeptide(L)'
;MAARTLLPLRRFNKFLTNTHVGVVSVLQGRCSGYSTKTENTSGFSFDMSEELCALRDMARKFAREEILPVAAEHDKTGEYPWEIIKKAHELGLLNTHVPEEYGGLGLGSTESCLITEEIAYACTGIQTAMEGNGLAEAPVILAGNDEQKTKYLSRMIEEPLIAAYCVTEPGAGSDVAGIKTKAEKKGDHYVLNGQKMWITNGGHANWYFVLAKTNPDAKAGQAFSGFIVDRDSPGVSLGRKEWNMGQRASDTRAVNFEDVLVPKENLLGAEGYGFKIAMGAFDRTRPPVAAGAVGLAQRAFDEATKYALERKTMGQPIAMHQAVQFMLADMAIGIESSRLTVLRAACQIDQ
;
A
#
# COMPACT_ATOMS: atom_id res chain seq x y z
N MET A 1 -1.49 7.84 34.35
CA MET A 1 -1.13 6.95 33.24
C MET A 1 -2.35 6.15 32.74
N ALA A 2 -3.45 6.80 32.32
CA ALA A 2 -4.67 6.09 31.87
C ALA A 2 -5.48 6.86 30.82
N ALA A 3 -4.86 7.73 30.03
CA ALA A 3 -5.58 8.58 29.08
C ALA A 3 -5.13 8.48 27.60
N ARG A 4 -4.19 7.59 27.28
CA ARG A 4 -3.65 7.46 25.91
C ARG A 4 -4.21 6.29 25.07
N THR A 5 -4.92 5.36 25.66
CA THR A 5 -5.40 4.13 24.99
C THR A 5 -6.74 4.28 24.24
N LEU A 6 -7.35 5.48 24.21
CA LEU A 6 -8.69 5.68 23.64
C LEU A 6 -8.74 6.51 22.34
N LEU A 7 -7.62 6.99 21.83
CA LEU A 7 -7.63 7.83 20.62
C LEU A 7 -7.94 7.07 19.31
N PRO A 8 -7.42 5.88 19.04
CA PRO A 8 -7.74 5.14 17.81
C PRO A 8 -9.21 4.76 17.73
N LEU A 9 -9.78 4.26 18.83
CA LEU A 9 -11.20 3.88 18.91
C LEU A 9 -12.17 5.06 18.80
N ARG A 10 -11.78 6.26 19.23
CA ARG A 10 -12.62 7.46 19.07
C ARG A 10 -12.71 7.94 17.62
N ARG A 11 -11.69 7.78 16.79
CA ARG A 11 -11.78 8.09 15.36
C ARG A 11 -12.71 7.11 14.65
N PHE A 12 -12.61 5.83 14.98
CA PHE A 12 -13.49 4.77 14.44
C PHE A 12 -14.98 5.00 14.80
N ASN A 13 -15.29 5.33 16.05
CA ASN A 13 -16.65 5.56 16.51
C ASN A 13 -17.30 6.87 15.98
N LYS A 14 -16.51 7.89 15.64
CA LYS A 14 -17.08 9.16 15.14
C LYS A 14 -17.68 9.01 13.75
N PHE A 15 -17.24 8.02 12.96
CA PHE A 15 -17.79 7.72 11.64
C PHE A 15 -19.08 6.91 11.70
N LEU A 16 -19.22 6.04 12.70
CA LEU A 16 -20.41 5.20 12.87
C LEU A 16 -21.65 5.96 13.42
N THR A 17 -21.44 7.10 14.09
CA THR A 17 -22.52 7.85 14.74
C THR A 17 -23.18 8.93 13.88
N ASN A 18 -22.65 9.26 12.71
CA ASN A 18 -23.13 10.38 11.88
C ASN A 18 -23.93 10.00 10.63
N THR A 19 -24.43 8.77 10.51
CA THR A 19 -25.27 8.37 9.37
C THR A 19 -26.70 8.03 9.79
N HIS A 20 -27.52 9.06 9.95
CA HIS A 20 -28.93 8.96 9.64
C HIS A 20 -29.11 9.51 8.22
N VAL A 21 -29.49 8.67 7.26
CA VAL A 21 -30.50 8.86 6.21
C VAL A 21 -30.54 7.64 5.28
N GLY A 22 -31.73 7.00 5.19
CA GLY A 22 -32.48 6.53 4.02
C GLY A 22 -31.86 5.46 3.09
N VAL A 23 -32.23 4.26 3.32
CA VAL A 23 -32.65 3.15 2.44
C VAL A 23 -32.57 3.41 0.92
N VAL A 24 -31.72 2.66 0.20
CA VAL A 24 -32.07 1.96 -1.04
C VAL A 24 -31.44 0.58 -0.99
N SER A 25 -32.28 -0.43 -0.78
CA SER A 25 -31.96 -1.83 -0.92
C SER A 25 -31.88 -2.18 -2.40
N VAL A 26 -30.79 -2.79 -2.87
CA VAL A 26 -30.77 -3.90 -3.83
C VAL A 26 -29.34 -4.42 -3.93
N LEU A 27 -29.20 -5.73 -3.75
CA LEU A 27 -27.97 -6.54 -3.74
C LEU A 27 -27.11 -6.44 -2.45
N GLN A 28 -27.78 -6.61 -1.32
CA GLN A 28 -27.12 -7.16 -0.14
C GLN A 28 -26.92 -8.67 -0.36
N GLY A 29 -25.71 -9.07 -0.71
CA GLY A 29 -25.23 -10.37 -0.31
C GLY A 29 -25.33 -10.39 1.22
N ARG A 30 -26.27 -11.15 1.75
CA ARG A 30 -26.48 -11.32 3.17
C ARG A 30 -25.18 -11.84 3.77
N CYS A 31 -24.48 -11.04 4.55
CA CYS A 31 -23.79 -11.57 5.72
C CYS A 31 -24.91 -12.12 6.60
N SER A 32 -25.30 -13.37 6.39
CA SER A 32 -26.25 -14.04 7.28
C SER A 32 -25.52 -14.21 8.60
N GLY A 33 -26.03 -13.53 9.63
CA GLY A 33 -25.54 -13.70 10.98
C GLY A 33 -25.61 -15.16 11.38
N TYR A 34 -24.44 -15.74 11.53
CA TYR A 34 -24.19 -16.88 12.37
C TYR A 34 -23.24 -16.46 13.48
N SER A 35 -23.78 -15.68 14.42
CA SER A 35 -23.20 -15.60 15.74
C SER A 35 -23.75 -16.76 16.54
N THR A 36 -23.05 -17.88 16.51
CA THR A 36 -23.09 -18.84 17.59
C THR A 36 -21.66 -19.02 18.07
N LYS A 37 -21.44 -18.91 19.38
CA LYS A 37 -20.21 -19.24 20.06
C LYS A 37 -19.64 -20.52 19.43
N THR A 38 -18.61 -20.40 18.60
CA THR A 38 -17.93 -21.53 18.02
C THR A 38 -17.03 -22.13 19.07
N GLU A 39 -17.54 -23.16 19.72
CA GLU A 39 -16.68 -24.20 20.27
C GLU A 39 -15.81 -24.75 19.14
N ASN A 40 -14.51 -24.99 19.43
CA ASN A 40 -13.49 -25.50 18.53
C ASN A 40 -14.00 -26.51 17.51
N THR A 41 -14.39 -26.06 16.35
CA THR A 41 -14.63 -26.93 15.20
C THR A 41 -13.31 -27.00 14.41
N SER A 42 -12.72 -28.18 14.37
CA SER A 42 -11.58 -28.51 13.50
C SER A 42 -12.02 -28.45 12.04
N GLY A 43 -12.02 -27.26 11.43
CA GLY A 43 -12.40 -27.06 10.04
C GLY A 43 -11.88 -25.71 9.54
N PHE A 44 -11.82 -25.55 8.20
CA PHE A 44 -11.54 -24.24 7.60
C PHE A 44 -12.81 -23.39 7.68
N SER A 45 -12.68 -22.20 8.24
CA SER A 45 -13.72 -21.17 8.16
C SER A 45 -13.20 -20.04 7.25
N PHE A 46 -14.08 -19.57 6.36
CA PHE A 46 -13.87 -18.40 5.52
C PHE A 46 -14.64 -17.18 6.06
N ASP A 47 -15.23 -17.32 7.24
CA ASP A 47 -15.97 -16.22 7.88
C ASP A 47 -14.98 -15.16 8.40
N MET A 48 -15.26 -13.92 8.03
CA MET A 48 -14.53 -12.76 8.56
C MET A 48 -15.15 -12.35 9.90
N SER A 49 -14.32 -11.87 10.83
CA SER A 49 -14.80 -11.24 12.04
C SER A 49 -15.64 -9.99 11.73
N GLU A 50 -16.48 -9.56 12.68
CA GLU A 50 -17.26 -8.33 12.54
C GLU A 50 -16.35 -7.10 12.32
N GLU A 51 -15.18 -7.10 12.96
CA GLU A 51 -14.17 -6.04 12.84
C GLU A 51 -13.58 -5.98 11.41
N LEU A 52 -13.19 -7.12 10.84
CA LEU A 52 -12.70 -7.20 9.46
C LEU A 52 -13.77 -6.78 8.44
N CYS A 53 -15.03 -7.19 8.67
CA CYS A 53 -16.16 -6.77 7.85
C CYS A 53 -16.38 -5.25 7.92
N ALA A 54 -16.34 -4.67 9.12
CA ALA A 54 -16.50 -3.23 9.32
C ALA A 54 -15.38 -2.42 8.66
N LEU A 55 -14.13 -2.89 8.78
CA LEU A 55 -12.96 -2.27 8.16
C LEU A 55 -13.07 -2.28 6.62
N ARG A 56 -13.40 -3.44 6.05
CA ARG A 56 -13.62 -3.59 4.61
C ARG A 56 -14.76 -2.68 4.12
N ASP A 57 -15.88 -2.64 4.83
CA ASP A 57 -17.05 -1.86 4.43
C ASP A 57 -16.77 -0.35 4.54
N MET A 58 -15.95 0.09 5.50
CA MET A 58 -15.45 1.46 5.58
C MET A 58 -14.56 1.80 4.39
N ALA A 59 -13.58 0.95 4.05
CA ALA A 59 -12.72 1.13 2.89
C ALA A 59 -13.51 1.16 1.59
N ARG A 60 -14.49 0.26 1.44
CA ARG A 60 -15.43 0.20 0.30
C ARG A 60 -16.22 1.47 0.15
N LYS A 61 -16.78 1.99 1.24
CA LYS A 61 -17.54 3.23 1.22
C LYS A 61 -16.66 4.39 0.78
N PHE A 62 -15.49 4.54 1.39
CA PHE A 62 -14.52 5.57 1.02
C PHE A 62 -14.12 5.47 -0.46
N ALA A 63 -13.80 4.27 -0.93
CA ALA A 63 -13.42 4.04 -2.32
C ALA A 63 -14.52 4.45 -3.32
N ARG A 64 -15.78 4.11 -3.03
CA ARG A 64 -16.91 4.39 -3.91
C ARG A 64 -17.39 5.83 -3.87
N GLU A 65 -17.39 6.46 -2.70
CA GLU A 65 -17.90 7.82 -2.52
C GLU A 65 -16.85 8.89 -2.81
N GLU A 66 -15.57 8.66 -2.49
CA GLU A 66 -14.52 9.66 -2.60
C GLU A 66 -13.56 9.42 -3.78
N ILE A 67 -13.18 8.18 -4.05
CA ILE A 67 -12.17 7.88 -5.07
C ILE A 67 -12.80 7.70 -6.46
N LEU A 68 -13.82 6.86 -6.56
CA LEU A 68 -14.41 6.48 -7.84
C LEU A 68 -14.87 7.69 -8.69
N PRO A 69 -15.50 8.73 -8.13
CA PRO A 69 -15.95 9.88 -8.91
C PRO A 69 -14.82 10.70 -9.54
N VAL A 70 -13.61 10.69 -8.94
CA VAL A 70 -12.48 11.52 -9.36
C VAL A 70 -11.39 10.73 -10.10
N ALA A 71 -11.48 9.39 -10.09
CA ALA A 71 -10.46 8.50 -10.65
C ALA A 71 -10.10 8.81 -12.10
N ALA A 72 -11.11 9.03 -12.96
CA ALA A 72 -10.91 9.30 -14.37
C ALA A 72 -10.16 10.62 -14.61
N GLU A 73 -10.43 11.66 -13.83
CA GLU A 73 -9.76 12.95 -13.95
C GLU A 73 -8.30 12.86 -13.50
N HIS A 74 -8.02 12.23 -12.37
CA HIS A 74 -6.66 11.99 -11.92
C HIS A 74 -5.83 11.13 -12.90
N ASP A 75 -6.44 10.12 -13.53
CA ASP A 75 -5.74 9.33 -14.55
C ASP A 75 -5.47 10.13 -15.82
N LYS A 76 -6.40 11.00 -16.22
CA LYS A 76 -6.27 11.87 -17.39
C LYS A 76 -5.22 12.97 -17.21
N THR A 77 -5.24 13.65 -16.05
CA THR A 77 -4.35 14.78 -15.77
C THR A 77 -3.00 14.34 -15.21
N GLY A 78 -2.96 13.20 -14.56
CA GLY A 78 -1.80 12.74 -13.80
C GLY A 78 -1.56 13.54 -12.52
N GLU A 79 -2.52 14.34 -12.06
CA GLU A 79 -2.39 15.08 -10.81
C GLU A 79 -2.39 14.14 -9.60
N TYR A 80 -1.52 14.45 -8.65
CA TYR A 80 -1.42 13.66 -7.42
C TYR A 80 -2.65 13.88 -6.53
N PRO A 81 -3.25 12.83 -5.95
CA PRO A 81 -4.57 12.91 -5.34
C PRO A 81 -4.51 13.40 -3.88
N TRP A 82 -3.96 14.58 -3.62
CA TRP A 82 -3.75 15.12 -2.27
C TRP A 82 -5.02 15.18 -1.40
N GLU A 83 -6.16 15.56 -1.98
CA GLU A 83 -7.41 15.64 -1.21
C GLU A 83 -7.89 14.26 -0.76
N ILE A 84 -7.69 13.24 -1.58
CA ILE A 84 -7.98 11.84 -1.23
C ILE A 84 -7.02 11.35 -0.15
N ILE A 85 -5.72 11.66 -0.29
CA ILE A 85 -4.68 11.30 0.70
C ILE A 85 -5.00 11.87 2.08
N LYS A 86 -5.37 13.16 2.15
CA LYS A 86 -5.75 13.81 3.41
C LYS A 86 -6.97 13.15 4.05
N LYS A 87 -8.03 12.91 3.27
CA LYS A 87 -9.24 12.23 3.76
C LYS A 87 -8.95 10.80 4.22
N ALA A 88 -8.13 10.05 3.47
CA ALA A 88 -7.71 8.71 3.86
C ALA A 88 -6.92 8.71 5.18
N HIS A 89 -6.04 9.71 5.36
CA HIS A 89 -5.30 9.89 6.60
C HIS A 89 -6.23 10.19 7.78
N GLU A 90 -7.20 11.10 7.63
CA GLU A 90 -8.20 11.42 8.66
C GLU A 90 -9.04 10.22 9.09
N LEU A 91 -9.30 9.29 8.16
CA LEU A 91 -10.04 8.05 8.40
C LEU A 91 -9.18 6.90 8.94
N GLY A 92 -7.85 7.05 8.98
CA GLY A 92 -6.94 5.98 9.36
C GLY A 92 -6.78 4.90 8.29
N LEU A 93 -7.04 5.22 7.02
CA LEU A 93 -6.83 4.33 5.86
C LEU A 93 -5.44 4.52 5.22
N LEU A 94 -4.62 5.41 5.76
CA LEU A 94 -3.24 5.64 5.36
C LEU A 94 -2.31 5.21 6.50
N ASN A 95 -1.13 4.68 6.18
CA ASN A 95 -0.11 4.28 7.17
C ASN A 95 -0.61 3.23 8.19
N THR A 96 -1.45 2.32 7.75
CA THR A 96 -2.19 1.36 8.59
C THR A 96 -1.29 0.38 9.34
N HIS A 97 -0.08 0.13 8.84
CA HIS A 97 0.91 -0.80 9.42
C HIS A 97 1.75 -0.20 10.56
N VAL A 98 1.71 1.11 10.74
CA VAL A 98 2.47 1.75 11.82
C VAL A 98 2.01 1.20 13.16
N PRO A 99 2.93 0.69 14.01
CA PRO A 99 2.58 0.08 15.28
C PRO A 99 1.88 1.06 16.23
N GLU A 100 1.01 0.53 17.11
CA GLU A 100 0.25 1.32 18.08
C GLU A 100 1.13 2.13 19.02
N GLU A 101 2.30 1.62 19.39
CA GLU A 101 3.28 2.32 20.24
C GLU A 101 3.82 3.63 19.62
N TYR A 102 3.72 3.76 18.29
CA TYR A 102 4.08 4.98 17.54
C TYR A 102 2.84 5.75 17.06
N GLY A 103 1.65 5.42 17.58
CA GLY A 103 0.39 6.12 17.31
C GLY A 103 -0.41 5.57 16.13
N GLY A 104 0.05 4.51 15.47
CA GLY A 104 -0.63 3.85 14.35
C GLY A 104 -1.74 2.89 14.77
N LEU A 105 -2.26 2.13 13.82
CA LEU A 105 -3.28 1.10 14.05
C LEU A 105 -2.68 -0.30 14.20
N GLY A 106 -1.43 -0.51 13.78
CA GLY A 106 -0.75 -1.80 13.87
C GLY A 106 -1.42 -2.92 13.07
N LEU A 107 -2.11 -2.58 11.96
CA LEU A 107 -2.86 -3.56 11.18
C LEU A 107 -1.92 -4.55 10.50
N GLY A 108 -2.37 -5.80 10.43
CA GLY A 108 -1.66 -6.87 9.74
C GLY A 108 -1.82 -6.84 8.23
N SER A 109 -1.24 -7.86 7.59
CA SER A 109 -1.30 -8.02 6.13
C SER A 109 -2.70 -8.36 5.64
N THR A 110 -3.49 -9.07 6.46
CA THR A 110 -4.87 -9.45 6.13
C THR A 110 -5.76 -8.21 6.02
N GLU A 111 -5.73 -7.33 7.03
CA GLU A 111 -6.47 -6.07 7.05
C GLU A 111 -6.04 -5.17 5.87
N SER A 112 -4.74 -5.09 5.64
CA SER A 112 -4.20 -4.31 4.53
C SER A 112 -4.68 -4.80 3.17
N CYS A 113 -4.74 -6.12 2.95
CA CYS A 113 -5.28 -6.70 1.72
C CYS A 113 -6.75 -6.33 1.51
N LEU A 114 -7.57 -6.37 2.57
CA LEU A 114 -8.99 -6.00 2.50
C LEU A 114 -9.17 -4.53 2.13
N ILE A 115 -8.39 -3.63 2.74
CA ILE A 115 -8.41 -2.20 2.43
C ILE A 115 -7.97 -1.96 0.99
N THR A 116 -6.83 -2.54 0.61
CA THR A 116 -6.21 -2.33 -0.71
C THR A 116 -7.10 -2.82 -1.84
N GLU A 117 -7.76 -3.98 -1.69
CA GLU A 117 -8.70 -4.49 -2.69
C GLU A 117 -9.82 -3.50 -2.98
N GLU A 118 -10.43 -2.92 -1.93
CA GLU A 118 -11.53 -1.96 -2.08
C GLU A 118 -11.08 -0.62 -2.67
N ILE A 119 -9.92 -0.11 -2.27
CA ILE A 119 -9.35 1.12 -2.83
C ILE A 119 -9.00 0.93 -4.31
N ALA A 120 -8.35 -0.18 -4.65
CA ALA A 120 -7.96 -0.51 -6.02
C ALA A 120 -9.16 -0.78 -6.95
N TYR A 121 -10.28 -1.29 -6.42
CA TYR A 121 -11.54 -1.38 -7.13
C TYR A 121 -11.97 -0.03 -7.72
N ALA A 122 -11.77 1.05 -6.97
CA ALA A 122 -12.11 2.39 -7.42
C ALA A 122 -11.04 2.97 -8.36
N CYS A 123 -9.74 2.90 -7.97
CA CYS A 123 -8.63 3.39 -8.79
C CYS A 123 -7.28 2.83 -8.31
N THR A 124 -6.63 2.04 -9.15
CA THR A 124 -5.30 1.48 -8.86
C THR A 124 -4.21 2.56 -8.79
N GLY A 125 -4.35 3.67 -9.49
CA GLY A 125 -3.37 4.77 -9.42
C GLY A 125 -3.40 5.49 -8.07
N ILE A 126 -4.59 5.74 -7.53
CA ILE A 126 -4.76 6.34 -6.20
C ILE A 126 -4.35 5.34 -5.12
N GLN A 127 -4.71 4.06 -5.28
CA GLN A 127 -4.27 3.00 -4.39
C GLN A 127 -2.73 2.94 -4.31
N THR A 128 -2.05 2.96 -5.45
CA THR A 128 -0.57 2.96 -5.50
C THR A 128 0.03 4.18 -4.79
N ALA A 129 -0.58 5.37 -4.94
CA ALA A 129 -0.15 6.58 -4.23
C ALA A 129 -0.28 6.45 -2.71
N MET A 130 -1.35 5.81 -2.23
CA MET A 130 -1.56 5.55 -0.80
C MET A 130 -0.61 4.49 -0.25
N GLU A 131 -0.48 3.36 -0.94
CA GLU A 131 0.28 2.20 -0.48
C GLU A 131 1.80 2.38 -0.59
N GLY A 132 2.25 3.32 -1.41
CA GLY A 132 3.67 3.68 -1.50
C GLY A 132 4.32 4.03 -0.16
N ASN A 133 3.57 4.57 0.79
CA ASN A 133 4.02 4.82 2.15
C ASN A 133 4.37 3.51 2.88
N GLY A 134 3.47 2.53 2.87
CA GLY A 134 3.67 1.26 3.56
C GLY A 134 4.92 0.51 3.09
N LEU A 135 5.27 0.62 1.79
CA LEU A 135 6.50 0.06 1.26
C LEU A 135 7.75 0.74 1.84
N ALA A 136 7.71 2.08 2.03
CA ALA A 136 8.82 2.83 2.61
C ALA A 136 8.90 2.69 4.14
N GLU A 137 7.77 2.55 4.82
CA GLU A 137 7.67 2.35 6.27
C GLU A 137 8.14 0.96 6.70
N ALA A 138 7.91 -0.07 5.88
CA ALA A 138 8.25 -1.44 6.21
C ALA A 138 9.71 -1.65 6.64
N PRO A 139 10.75 -1.10 5.99
CA PRO A 139 12.12 -1.15 6.47
C PRO A 139 12.32 -0.55 7.85
N VAL A 140 11.64 0.57 8.15
CA VAL A 140 11.73 1.25 9.44
C VAL A 140 11.04 0.43 10.53
N ILE A 141 9.87 -0.13 10.24
CA ILE A 141 9.15 -1.03 11.15
C ILE A 141 10.00 -2.26 11.48
N LEU A 142 10.67 -2.85 10.46
CA LEU A 142 11.45 -4.08 10.59
C LEU A 142 12.77 -3.89 11.34
N ALA A 143 13.46 -2.79 11.11
CA ALA A 143 14.85 -2.64 11.52
C ALA A 143 15.21 -1.29 12.18
N GLY A 144 14.27 -0.37 12.25
CA GLY A 144 14.46 0.89 12.96
C GLY A 144 14.54 0.70 14.47
N ASN A 145 15.37 1.49 15.14
CA ASN A 145 15.35 1.61 16.60
C ASN A 145 14.17 2.53 17.03
N ASP A 146 13.92 2.63 18.33
CA ASP A 146 12.78 3.40 18.85
C ASP A 146 12.85 4.89 18.49
N GLU A 147 14.05 5.48 18.44
CA GLU A 147 14.25 6.89 18.07
C GLU A 147 13.88 7.10 16.58
N GLN A 148 14.33 6.21 15.70
CA GLN A 148 14.02 6.25 14.27
C GLN A 148 12.52 6.05 14.03
N LYS A 149 11.91 5.06 14.69
CA LYS A 149 10.48 4.79 14.57
C LYS A 149 9.65 5.96 15.09
N THR A 150 10.00 6.52 16.26
CA THR A 150 9.33 7.69 16.79
C THR A 150 9.47 8.88 15.86
N LYS A 151 10.68 9.15 15.34
CA LYS A 151 10.93 10.31 14.46
C LYS A 151 10.18 10.19 13.12
N TYR A 152 10.20 9.00 12.49
CA TYR A 152 9.71 8.84 11.13
C TYR A 152 8.29 8.28 11.04
N LEU A 153 7.91 7.32 11.90
CA LEU A 153 6.59 6.71 11.83
C LEU A 153 5.51 7.53 12.56
N SER A 154 5.81 8.10 13.76
CA SER A 154 4.79 8.90 14.47
C SER A 154 4.36 10.12 13.67
N ARG A 155 5.29 10.79 12.97
CA ARG A 155 4.96 11.92 12.09
C ARG A 155 4.01 11.55 10.95
N MET A 156 4.11 10.31 10.42
CA MET A 156 3.21 9.84 9.37
C MET A 156 1.77 9.65 9.87
N ILE A 157 1.60 9.53 11.19
CA ILE A 157 0.28 9.44 11.82
C ILE A 157 -0.26 10.83 12.23
N GLU A 158 0.62 11.73 12.61
CA GLU A 158 0.25 13.10 13.01
C GLU A 158 -0.16 13.96 11.81
N GLU A 159 0.52 13.78 10.67
CA GLU A 159 0.34 14.56 9.45
C GLU A 159 0.22 13.64 8.22
N PRO A 160 -0.49 14.04 7.15
CA PRO A 160 -0.61 13.27 5.92
C PRO A 160 0.68 13.33 5.09
N LEU A 161 1.79 12.91 5.71
CA LEU A 161 3.10 12.86 5.06
C LEU A 161 3.21 11.68 4.09
N ILE A 162 4.15 11.79 3.17
CA ILE A 162 4.44 10.78 2.16
C ILE A 162 5.88 10.30 2.33
N ALA A 163 6.08 9.00 2.14
CA ALA A 163 7.38 8.37 2.11
C ALA A 163 7.59 7.59 0.82
N ALA A 164 8.85 7.35 0.44
CA ALA A 164 9.14 6.60 -0.77
C ALA A 164 10.30 5.60 -0.58
N TYR A 165 10.22 4.50 -1.32
CA TYR A 165 11.15 3.37 -1.27
C TYR A 165 12.13 3.43 -2.43
N CYS A 166 13.38 3.80 -2.15
CA CYS A 166 14.43 4.05 -3.13
C CYS A 166 15.40 2.86 -3.24
N VAL A 167 15.04 1.84 -4.02
CA VAL A 167 15.89 0.66 -4.29
C VAL A 167 16.24 0.56 -5.76
N THR A 168 15.26 0.56 -6.66
CA THR A 168 15.41 0.40 -8.11
C THR A 168 16.27 1.51 -8.72
N GLU A 169 17.12 1.13 -9.68
CA GLU A 169 17.98 2.02 -10.46
C GLU A 169 17.74 1.84 -11.96
N PRO A 170 18.20 2.77 -12.82
CA PRO A 170 18.02 2.62 -14.28
C PRO A 170 18.53 1.29 -14.84
N GLY A 171 19.59 0.74 -14.26
CA GLY A 171 20.22 -0.52 -14.69
C GLY A 171 19.94 -1.73 -13.81
N ALA A 172 19.11 -1.60 -12.75
CA ALA A 172 18.88 -2.65 -11.78
C ALA A 172 17.46 -2.58 -11.20
N GLY A 173 16.57 -3.46 -11.64
CA GLY A 173 15.21 -3.63 -11.14
C GLY A 173 15.09 -4.92 -10.33
N SER A 174 14.68 -6.03 -10.96
CA SER A 174 14.56 -7.33 -10.30
C SER A 174 15.91 -7.86 -9.78
N ASP A 175 17.01 -7.51 -10.43
CA ASP A 175 18.36 -7.75 -9.91
C ASP A 175 18.78 -6.65 -8.93
N VAL A 176 18.22 -6.69 -7.72
CA VAL A 176 18.53 -5.72 -6.65
C VAL A 176 20.02 -5.73 -6.27
N ALA A 177 20.71 -6.85 -6.41
CA ALA A 177 22.15 -6.95 -6.14
C ALA A 177 23.01 -6.14 -7.12
N GLY A 178 22.46 -5.82 -8.30
CA GLY A 178 23.10 -5.03 -9.35
C GLY A 178 23.08 -3.51 -9.12
N ILE A 179 22.48 -2.99 -8.04
CA ILE A 179 22.45 -1.54 -7.78
C ILE A 179 23.84 -0.97 -7.56
N LYS A 180 24.03 0.29 -7.98
CA LYS A 180 25.32 0.98 -7.97
C LYS A 180 25.38 2.16 -7.01
N THR A 181 24.25 2.65 -6.49
CA THR A 181 24.23 3.70 -5.45
C THR A 181 25.12 3.26 -4.30
N LYS A 182 26.04 4.12 -3.91
CA LYS A 182 27.03 3.85 -2.86
C LYS A 182 26.88 4.80 -1.69
N ALA A 183 27.28 4.35 -0.50
CA ALA A 183 27.36 5.13 0.70
C ALA A 183 28.74 4.91 1.35
N GLU A 184 29.58 5.93 1.32
CA GLU A 184 30.93 5.91 1.86
C GLU A 184 30.91 6.45 3.29
N LYS A 185 31.40 5.66 4.26
CA LYS A 185 31.50 6.08 5.66
C LYS A 185 32.60 7.11 5.85
N LYS A 186 32.26 8.27 6.44
CA LYS A 186 33.19 9.33 6.78
C LYS A 186 32.93 9.83 8.20
N GLY A 187 33.65 9.27 9.17
CA GLY A 187 33.45 9.59 10.59
C GLY A 187 32.03 9.18 11.06
N ASP A 188 31.26 10.17 11.53
CA ASP A 188 29.91 9.99 12.05
C ASP A 188 28.80 10.13 11.00
N HIS A 189 29.12 10.10 9.70
CA HIS A 189 28.16 10.17 8.64
C HIS A 189 28.55 9.28 7.44
N TYR A 190 27.60 9.09 6.54
CA TYR A 190 27.83 8.46 5.24
C TYR A 190 27.63 9.49 4.14
N VAL A 191 28.45 9.43 3.09
CA VAL A 191 28.29 10.21 1.86
C VAL A 191 27.60 9.35 0.82
N LEU A 192 26.36 9.69 0.50
CA LEU A 192 25.51 8.93 -0.41
C LEU A 192 25.60 9.52 -1.82
N ASN A 193 25.90 8.66 -2.80
CA ASN A 193 25.97 9.00 -4.21
C ASN A 193 25.30 7.95 -5.09
N GLY A 194 24.42 8.38 -5.99
CA GLY A 194 23.74 7.51 -6.96
C GLY A 194 22.42 8.05 -7.46
N GLN A 195 21.76 7.27 -8.32
CA GLN A 195 20.46 7.59 -8.89
C GLN A 195 19.51 6.43 -8.70
N LYS A 196 18.35 6.71 -8.14
CA LYS A 196 17.21 5.79 -8.08
C LYS A 196 16.21 6.15 -9.16
N MET A 197 15.50 5.16 -9.68
CA MET A 197 14.56 5.34 -10.80
C MET A 197 13.27 4.57 -10.55
N TRP A 198 12.20 5.06 -11.15
CA TRP A 198 10.84 4.51 -11.03
C TRP A 198 10.31 4.54 -9.59
N ILE A 199 10.65 5.60 -8.85
CA ILE A 199 10.29 5.72 -7.44
C ILE A 199 8.88 6.26 -7.31
N THR A 200 7.98 5.41 -6.83
CA THR A 200 6.61 5.78 -6.46
C THR A 200 6.65 6.81 -5.34
N ASN A 201 5.83 7.84 -5.44
CA ASN A 201 5.79 8.97 -4.51
C ASN A 201 7.08 9.80 -4.45
N GLY A 202 8.05 9.56 -5.34
CA GLY A 202 9.36 10.20 -5.27
C GLY A 202 9.32 11.71 -5.26
N GLY A 203 8.33 12.33 -5.91
CA GLY A 203 8.14 13.77 -5.96
C GLY A 203 7.44 14.40 -4.75
N HIS A 204 6.75 13.61 -3.96
CA HIS A 204 5.92 14.06 -2.84
C HIS A 204 6.43 13.58 -1.47
N ALA A 205 7.38 12.63 -1.46
CA ALA A 205 7.93 12.08 -0.23
C ALA A 205 8.61 13.14 0.64
N ASN A 206 8.41 13.05 1.94
CA ASN A 206 9.08 13.84 2.95
C ASN A 206 10.39 13.18 3.40
N TRP A 207 10.49 11.87 3.24
CA TRP A 207 11.67 11.08 3.47
C TRP A 207 11.70 9.83 2.58
N TYR A 208 12.90 9.26 2.42
CA TYR A 208 13.16 8.10 1.58
C TYR A 208 13.81 6.98 2.39
N PHE A 209 13.35 5.74 2.22
CA PHE A 209 14.22 4.60 2.47
C PHE A 209 15.15 4.43 1.27
N VAL A 210 16.45 4.39 1.50
CA VAL A 210 17.46 4.25 0.43
C VAL A 210 18.35 3.05 0.67
N LEU A 211 18.37 2.11 -0.29
CA LEU A 211 19.33 1.01 -0.30
C LEU A 211 20.60 1.43 -1.05
N ALA A 212 21.74 1.36 -0.37
CA ALA A 212 23.03 1.73 -0.96
C ALA A 212 24.12 0.72 -0.61
N LYS A 213 25.13 0.61 -1.49
CA LYS A 213 26.29 -0.25 -1.28
C LYS A 213 27.29 0.42 -0.36
N THR A 214 27.58 -0.21 0.77
CA THR A 214 28.57 0.25 1.75
C THR A 214 29.87 -0.54 1.68
N ASN A 215 29.82 -1.82 1.26
CA ASN A 215 30.99 -2.66 1.10
C ASN A 215 31.00 -3.32 -0.29
N PRO A 216 31.76 -2.78 -1.27
CA PRO A 216 31.77 -3.30 -2.64
C PRO A 216 32.42 -4.69 -2.74
N ASP A 217 33.27 -5.09 -1.80
CA ASP A 217 34.02 -6.34 -1.82
C ASP A 217 33.26 -7.50 -1.14
N ALA A 218 32.17 -7.19 -0.43
CA ALA A 218 31.36 -8.20 0.23
C ALA A 218 30.38 -8.90 -0.74
N LYS A 219 29.93 -10.10 -0.32
CA LYS A 219 28.83 -10.79 -1.02
C LYS A 219 27.54 -9.96 -0.94
N ALA A 220 26.64 -10.10 -1.91
CA ALA A 220 25.42 -9.32 -2.03
C ALA A 220 24.62 -9.21 -0.71
N GLY A 221 24.52 -10.28 0.08
CA GLY A 221 23.80 -10.28 1.35
C GLY A 221 24.40 -9.37 2.45
N GLN A 222 25.64 -8.91 2.27
CA GLN A 222 26.38 -8.10 3.24
C GLN A 222 26.98 -6.81 2.62
N ALA A 223 26.73 -6.58 1.33
CA ALA A 223 27.31 -5.46 0.59
C ALA A 223 26.51 -4.16 0.78
N PHE A 224 25.25 -4.24 1.21
CA PHE A 224 24.31 -3.13 1.20
C PHE A 224 23.83 -2.76 2.60
N SER A 225 23.59 -1.47 2.79
CA SER A 225 22.98 -0.90 4.00
C SER A 225 21.73 -0.09 3.63
N GLY A 226 20.77 -0.03 4.54
CA GLY A 226 19.55 0.75 4.41
C GLY A 226 19.68 2.07 5.17
N PHE A 227 19.24 3.15 4.58
CA PHE A 227 19.29 4.49 5.16
C PHE A 227 17.94 5.18 5.10
N ILE A 228 17.64 6.01 6.10
CA ILE A 228 16.55 6.97 6.02
C ILE A 228 17.16 8.32 5.63
N VAL A 229 16.65 8.90 4.53
CA VAL A 229 17.14 10.19 4.02
C VAL A 229 15.98 11.17 3.96
N ASP A 230 16.09 12.29 4.68
CA ASP A 230 15.11 13.37 4.62
C ASP A 230 15.17 14.04 3.23
N ARG A 231 14.01 14.42 2.67
CA ARG A 231 13.92 15.04 1.34
C ARG A 231 14.76 16.30 1.20
N ASP A 232 14.79 17.12 2.26
CA ASP A 232 15.44 18.42 2.25
C ASP A 232 16.96 18.33 2.48
N SER A 233 17.52 17.11 2.53
CA SER A 233 18.95 16.91 2.64
C SER A 233 19.67 17.53 1.43
N PRO A 234 20.70 18.37 1.63
CA PRO A 234 21.51 18.92 0.54
C PRO A 234 22.04 17.81 -0.36
N GLY A 235 21.93 17.99 -1.68
CA GLY A 235 22.36 17.00 -2.67
C GLY A 235 21.25 16.03 -3.11
N VAL A 236 20.07 16.07 -2.49
CA VAL A 236 18.89 15.34 -3.00
C VAL A 236 18.22 16.16 -4.09
N SER A 237 18.03 15.57 -5.26
CA SER A 237 17.31 16.19 -6.37
C SER A 237 16.35 15.21 -7.05
N LEU A 238 15.29 15.75 -7.65
CA LEU A 238 14.22 14.98 -8.26
C LEU A 238 14.30 15.05 -9.78
N GLY A 239 14.08 13.92 -10.45
CA GLY A 239 13.83 13.88 -11.86
C GLY A 239 12.42 14.38 -12.22
N ARG A 240 12.14 14.44 -13.53
CA ARG A 240 10.79 14.73 -14.02
C ARG A 240 9.80 13.65 -13.55
N LYS A 241 8.52 14.01 -13.49
CA LYS A 241 7.46 13.00 -13.37
C LYS A 241 7.41 12.18 -14.68
N GLU A 242 7.47 10.86 -14.54
CA GLU A 242 7.33 9.94 -15.66
C GLU A 242 5.83 9.76 -16.00
N TRP A 243 5.53 9.74 -17.30
CA TRP A 243 4.16 9.52 -17.76
C TRP A 243 3.91 8.02 -17.93
N ASN A 244 3.24 7.41 -16.97
CA ASN A 244 2.96 5.98 -16.95
C ASN A 244 1.88 5.61 -17.97
N MET A 245 1.88 4.36 -18.43
CA MET A 245 0.85 3.81 -19.31
C MET A 245 -0.53 3.76 -18.62
N GLY A 246 -0.57 3.49 -17.31
CA GLY A 246 -1.73 3.53 -16.43
C GLY A 246 -1.29 3.94 -15.03
N GLN A 247 -2.22 3.96 -14.06
CA GLN A 247 -1.97 4.39 -12.68
C GLN A 247 -1.38 5.82 -12.58
N ARG A 248 -1.84 6.73 -13.44
CA ARG A 248 -1.25 8.06 -13.62
C ARG A 248 -1.50 9.01 -12.47
N ALA A 249 -2.46 8.69 -11.60
CA ALA A 249 -2.68 9.40 -10.33
C ALA A 249 -1.52 9.25 -9.34
N SER A 250 -0.70 8.19 -9.46
CA SER A 250 0.54 8.06 -8.68
C SER A 250 1.65 8.90 -9.29
N ASP A 251 2.62 9.30 -8.45
CA ASP A 251 3.84 9.97 -8.90
C ASP A 251 4.98 8.95 -9.04
N THR A 252 5.69 9.00 -10.16
CA THR A 252 6.84 8.13 -10.42
C THR A 252 7.99 8.98 -10.96
N ARG A 253 9.15 8.94 -10.27
CA ARG A 253 10.31 9.78 -10.64
C ARG A 253 11.64 9.08 -10.43
N ALA A 254 12.69 9.70 -10.99
CA ALA A 254 14.06 9.51 -10.49
C ALA A 254 14.25 10.32 -9.19
N VAL A 255 15.08 9.79 -8.31
CA VAL A 255 15.62 10.50 -7.13
C VAL A 255 17.13 10.38 -7.18
N ASN A 256 17.81 11.51 -7.23
CA ASN A 256 19.27 11.59 -7.34
C ASN A 256 19.88 12.01 -6.00
N PHE A 257 21.02 11.45 -5.69
CA PHE A 257 21.81 11.71 -4.51
C PHE A 257 23.22 12.10 -4.94
N GLU A 258 23.62 13.34 -4.66
CA GLU A 258 24.92 13.90 -5.00
C GLU A 258 25.58 14.42 -3.73
N ASP A 259 26.57 13.68 -3.22
CA ASP A 259 27.29 13.95 -1.98
C ASP A 259 26.37 14.20 -0.76
N VAL A 260 25.25 13.48 -0.69
CA VAL A 260 24.30 13.63 0.40
C VAL A 260 24.89 13.10 1.70
N LEU A 261 24.96 13.97 2.70
CA LEU A 261 25.45 13.62 4.04
C LEU A 261 24.33 12.99 4.85
N VAL A 262 24.45 11.70 5.14
CA VAL A 262 23.48 10.95 5.95
C VAL A 262 24.10 10.65 7.30
N PRO A 263 23.54 11.17 8.40
CA PRO A 263 24.01 10.87 9.76
C PRO A 263 24.00 9.36 10.05
N LYS A 264 24.93 8.89 10.87
CA LYS A 264 24.99 7.46 11.26
C LYS A 264 23.71 7.00 11.96
N GLU A 265 23.01 7.90 12.63
CA GLU A 265 21.74 7.65 13.32
C GLU A 265 20.61 7.31 12.34
N ASN A 266 20.76 7.60 11.05
CA ASN A 266 19.80 7.29 9.99
C ASN A 266 20.13 5.95 9.27
N LEU A 267 21.18 5.22 9.69
CA LEU A 267 21.42 3.85 9.28
C LEU A 267 20.39 2.92 9.93
N LEU A 268 19.66 2.14 9.14
CA LEU A 268 18.70 1.16 9.63
C LEU A 268 19.38 -0.16 10.01
N GLY A 269 19.19 -0.57 11.25
CA GLY A 269 19.80 -1.79 11.80
C GLY A 269 21.32 -1.67 11.86
N ALA A 270 22.02 -2.59 11.20
CA ALA A 270 23.48 -2.61 11.14
C ALA A 270 24.00 -2.46 9.70
N GLU A 271 25.23 -1.97 9.56
CA GLU A 271 25.93 -1.93 8.26
C GLU A 271 26.00 -3.34 7.64
N GLY A 272 25.68 -3.44 6.36
CA GLY A 272 25.63 -4.72 5.64
C GLY A 272 24.27 -5.47 5.72
N TYR A 273 23.31 -5.00 6.50
CA TYR A 273 21.99 -5.65 6.64
C TYR A 273 20.93 -5.13 5.66
N GLY A 274 21.23 -4.10 4.88
CA GLY A 274 20.27 -3.42 4.01
C GLY A 274 19.58 -4.33 3.00
N PHE A 275 20.28 -5.30 2.43
CA PHE A 275 19.67 -6.26 1.49
C PHE A 275 18.58 -7.10 2.17
N LYS A 276 18.85 -7.62 3.35
CA LYS A 276 17.88 -8.41 4.13
C LYS A 276 16.66 -7.56 4.52
N ILE A 277 16.88 -6.31 4.94
CA ILE A 277 15.82 -5.37 5.29
C ILE A 277 14.95 -5.08 4.07
N ALA A 278 15.55 -4.78 2.93
CA ALA A 278 14.81 -4.50 1.70
C ALA A 278 13.99 -5.70 1.20
N MET A 279 14.52 -6.91 1.30
CA MET A 279 13.77 -8.13 0.93
C MET A 279 12.63 -8.39 1.91
N GLY A 280 12.83 -8.19 3.21
CA GLY A 280 11.79 -8.31 4.23
C GLY A 280 10.63 -7.33 4.04
N ALA A 281 10.90 -6.13 3.51
CA ALA A 281 9.85 -5.20 3.12
C ALA A 281 8.97 -5.77 2.01
N PHE A 282 9.56 -6.39 0.97
CA PHE A 282 8.79 -7.03 -0.10
C PHE A 282 7.93 -8.19 0.38
N ASP A 283 8.41 -8.98 1.34
CA ASP A 283 7.65 -10.11 1.87
C ASP A 283 6.33 -9.65 2.51
N ARG A 284 6.31 -8.47 3.13
CA ARG A 284 5.11 -7.87 3.74
C ARG A 284 4.21 -7.15 2.74
N THR A 285 4.77 -6.55 1.71
CA THR A 285 4.03 -5.64 0.81
C THR A 285 3.51 -6.33 -0.47
N ARG A 286 4.00 -7.50 -0.83
CA ARG A 286 3.51 -8.24 -2.01
C ARG A 286 2.05 -8.66 -1.94
N PRO A 287 1.51 -9.22 -0.82
CA PRO A 287 0.09 -9.57 -0.75
C PRO A 287 -0.84 -8.38 -0.94
N PRO A 288 -0.66 -7.21 -0.29
CA PRO A 288 -1.47 -6.03 -0.58
C PRO A 288 -1.44 -5.60 -2.05
N VAL A 289 -0.27 -5.59 -2.69
CA VAL A 289 -0.17 -5.28 -4.14
C VAL A 289 -0.97 -6.28 -4.98
N ALA A 290 -0.93 -7.56 -4.63
CA ALA A 290 -1.73 -8.59 -5.30
C ALA A 290 -3.25 -8.40 -5.04
N ALA A 291 -3.65 -7.98 -3.83
CA ALA A 291 -5.03 -7.61 -3.52
C ALA A 291 -5.51 -6.45 -4.39
N GLY A 292 -4.66 -5.47 -4.66
CA GLY A 292 -4.94 -4.38 -5.60
C GLY A 292 -5.28 -4.89 -7.01
N ALA A 293 -4.56 -5.90 -7.51
CA ALA A 293 -4.88 -6.53 -8.79
C ALA A 293 -6.24 -7.26 -8.76
N VAL A 294 -6.60 -7.89 -7.63
CA VAL A 294 -7.93 -8.51 -7.43
C VAL A 294 -9.03 -7.44 -7.47
N GLY A 295 -8.84 -6.30 -6.78
CA GLY A 295 -9.78 -5.18 -6.81
C GLY A 295 -10.02 -4.64 -8.21
N LEU A 296 -8.95 -4.44 -8.99
CA LEU A 296 -9.05 -4.04 -10.41
C LEU A 296 -9.83 -5.07 -11.24
N ALA A 297 -9.52 -6.35 -11.06
CA ALA A 297 -10.20 -7.43 -11.79
C ALA A 297 -11.69 -7.51 -11.42
N GLN A 298 -12.04 -7.33 -10.14
CA GLN A 298 -13.41 -7.27 -9.67
C GLN A 298 -14.18 -6.13 -10.32
N ARG A 299 -13.57 -4.93 -10.40
CA ARG A 299 -14.20 -3.80 -11.09
C ARG A 299 -14.43 -4.10 -12.58
N ALA A 300 -13.47 -4.68 -13.26
CA ALA A 300 -13.60 -5.05 -14.67
C ALA A 300 -14.73 -6.06 -14.89
N PHE A 301 -14.88 -7.04 -13.99
CA PHE A 301 -15.95 -8.03 -14.01
C PHE A 301 -17.33 -7.40 -13.79
N ASP A 302 -17.44 -6.50 -12.79
CA ASP A 302 -18.71 -5.83 -12.49
C ASP A 302 -19.19 -4.97 -13.68
N GLU A 303 -18.30 -4.19 -14.29
CA GLU A 303 -18.61 -3.36 -15.46
C GLU A 303 -18.95 -4.23 -16.70
N ALA A 304 -18.20 -5.31 -16.93
CA ALA A 304 -18.48 -6.24 -18.02
C ALA A 304 -19.84 -6.92 -17.85
N THR A 305 -20.15 -7.37 -16.63
CA THR A 305 -21.43 -8.01 -16.30
C THR A 305 -22.59 -7.04 -16.48
N LYS A 306 -22.46 -5.82 -15.97
CA LYS A 306 -23.45 -4.76 -16.13
C LYS A 306 -23.72 -4.49 -17.61
N TYR A 307 -22.68 -4.27 -18.40
CA TYR A 307 -22.82 -4.04 -19.83
C TYR A 307 -23.46 -5.24 -20.56
N ALA A 308 -23.06 -6.47 -20.21
CA ALA A 308 -23.62 -7.67 -20.82
C ALA A 308 -25.12 -7.87 -20.54
N LEU A 309 -25.63 -7.37 -19.42
CA LEU A 309 -27.04 -7.37 -19.07
C LEU A 309 -27.84 -6.26 -19.80
N GLU A 310 -27.20 -5.13 -20.07
CA GLU A 310 -27.84 -3.97 -20.72
C GLU A 310 -27.80 -4.05 -22.25
N ARG A 311 -26.68 -4.47 -22.85
CA ARG A 311 -26.49 -4.55 -24.30
C ARG A 311 -27.30 -5.72 -24.89
N LYS A 312 -28.09 -5.43 -25.90
CA LYS A 312 -28.92 -6.44 -26.60
C LYS A 312 -28.42 -6.70 -28.01
N THR A 313 -28.46 -7.98 -28.40
CA THR A 313 -28.30 -8.46 -29.78
C THR A 313 -29.31 -9.58 -30.04
N MET A 314 -29.83 -9.69 -31.25
CA MET A 314 -30.82 -10.72 -31.58
C MET A 314 -32.01 -10.74 -30.61
N GLY A 315 -32.45 -9.56 -30.15
CA GLY A 315 -33.61 -9.40 -29.28
C GLY A 315 -33.41 -9.70 -27.80
N GLN A 316 -32.19 -10.08 -27.35
CA GLN A 316 -31.92 -10.44 -25.96
C GLN A 316 -30.60 -9.84 -25.46
N PRO A 317 -30.39 -9.70 -24.12
CA PRO A 317 -29.09 -9.28 -23.55
C PRO A 317 -27.97 -10.19 -24.02
N ILE A 318 -26.77 -9.62 -24.27
CA ILE A 318 -25.63 -10.43 -24.71
C ILE A 318 -25.17 -11.42 -23.63
N ALA A 319 -25.49 -11.19 -22.36
CA ALA A 319 -25.33 -12.16 -21.28
C ALA A 319 -26.05 -13.49 -21.50
N MET A 320 -27.03 -13.54 -22.38
CA MET A 320 -27.78 -14.77 -22.73
C MET A 320 -27.05 -15.61 -23.79
N HIS A 321 -25.97 -15.11 -24.40
CA HIS A 321 -25.15 -15.87 -25.33
C HIS A 321 -24.11 -16.69 -24.58
N GLN A 322 -24.04 -18.00 -24.82
CA GLN A 322 -23.20 -18.94 -24.09
C GLN A 322 -21.71 -18.55 -24.10
N ALA A 323 -21.19 -18.03 -25.21
CA ALA A 323 -19.80 -17.58 -25.28
C ALA A 323 -19.50 -16.42 -24.29
N VAL A 324 -20.45 -15.49 -24.11
CA VAL A 324 -20.32 -14.38 -23.13
C VAL A 324 -20.41 -14.93 -21.70
N GLN A 325 -21.33 -15.89 -21.46
CA GLN A 325 -21.46 -16.53 -20.14
C GLN A 325 -20.16 -17.21 -19.70
N PHE A 326 -19.49 -17.91 -20.63
CA PHE A 326 -18.22 -18.56 -20.32
C PHE A 326 -17.14 -17.55 -19.94
N MET A 327 -17.02 -16.44 -20.68
CA MET A 327 -16.07 -15.39 -20.34
C MET A 327 -16.33 -14.79 -18.94
N LEU A 328 -17.58 -14.51 -18.61
CA LEU A 328 -17.95 -14.00 -17.29
C LEU A 328 -17.67 -15.03 -16.18
N ALA A 329 -17.96 -16.31 -16.42
CA ALA A 329 -17.66 -17.39 -15.48
C ALA A 329 -16.15 -17.53 -15.23
N ASP A 330 -15.33 -17.48 -16.29
CA ASP A 330 -13.87 -17.55 -16.19
C ASP A 330 -13.29 -16.35 -15.39
N MET A 331 -13.82 -15.14 -15.62
CA MET A 331 -13.46 -13.95 -14.83
C MET A 331 -13.80 -14.16 -13.35
N ALA A 332 -15.01 -14.62 -13.02
CA ALA A 332 -15.43 -14.86 -11.64
C ALA A 332 -14.55 -15.91 -10.94
N ILE A 333 -14.25 -17.03 -11.62
CA ILE A 333 -13.38 -18.10 -11.09
C ILE A 333 -11.97 -17.56 -10.84
N GLY A 334 -11.42 -16.82 -11.80
CA GLY A 334 -10.07 -16.22 -11.69
C GLY A 334 -9.96 -15.25 -10.52
N ILE A 335 -10.96 -14.38 -10.34
CA ILE A 335 -11.01 -13.40 -9.24
C ILE A 335 -11.06 -14.10 -7.89
N GLU A 336 -12.01 -15.06 -7.73
CA GLU A 336 -12.18 -15.74 -6.45
C GLU A 336 -10.95 -16.57 -6.07
N SER A 337 -10.40 -17.31 -7.02
CA SER A 337 -9.18 -18.09 -6.82
C SER A 337 -7.99 -17.20 -6.41
N SER A 338 -7.85 -16.04 -7.04
CA SER A 338 -6.80 -15.07 -6.73
C SER A 338 -6.99 -14.46 -5.34
N ARG A 339 -8.22 -14.04 -5.00
CA ARG A 339 -8.58 -13.48 -3.68
C ARG A 339 -8.22 -14.46 -2.56
N LEU A 340 -8.64 -15.71 -2.69
CA LEU A 340 -8.35 -16.75 -1.69
C LEU A 340 -6.84 -16.97 -1.54
N THR A 341 -6.09 -16.96 -2.63
CA THR A 341 -4.62 -17.10 -2.59
C THR A 341 -3.95 -15.93 -1.89
N VAL A 342 -4.38 -14.71 -2.17
CA VAL A 342 -3.87 -13.48 -1.54
C VAL A 342 -4.16 -13.49 -0.04
N LEU A 343 -5.41 -13.74 0.37
CA LEU A 343 -5.79 -13.79 1.78
C LEU A 343 -5.03 -14.90 2.53
N ARG A 344 -4.85 -16.07 1.91
CA ARG A 344 -4.02 -17.13 2.50
C ARG A 344 -2.58 -16.68 2.74
N ALA A 345 -1.98 -16.00 1.77
CA ALA A 345 -0.61 -15.47 1.91
C ALA A 345 -0.53 -14.41 3.02
N ALA A 346 -1.50 -13.50 3.08
CA ALA A 346 -1.60 -12.48 4.12
C ALA A 346 -1.71 -13.09 5.52
N CYS A 347 -2.64 -14.04 5.73
CA CYS A 347 -2.78 -14.75 6.99
C CYS A 347 -1.51 -15.49 7.42
N GLN A 348 -0.71 -16.01 6.47
CA GLN A 348 0.55 -16.68 6.78
C GLN A 348 1.65 -15.69 7.22
N ILE A 349 1.60 -14.44 6.79
CA ILE A 349 2.53 -13.40 7.23
C ILE A 349 2.18 -12.93 8.64
N ASP A 350 0.88 -12.89 8.94
CA ASP A 350 0.36 -12.40 10.23
C ASP A 350 0.54 -13.43 11.38
N GLN A 351 0.80 -14.72 11.05
CA GLN A 351 1.09 -15.82 12.00
C GLN A 351 2.59 -15.88 12.37
#